data_de0223ceec6d22954abc144647d209af
#
_entry.id   de0223ceec6d22954abc144647d209af
#
_cell.length_a   1.000
_cell.length_b   1.000
_cell.length_c   1.000
_cell.angle_alpha   90.00
_cell.angle_beta   90.00
_cell.angle_gamma   90.00
#
_symmetry.space_group_name_H-M   'P 1'
#
loop_
_entity.id
_entity.type
_entity.pdbx_description
1 polymer ?
#
loop_
_entity_poly.entity_id
_entity_poly.type
_entity_poly.pdbx_seq_one_letter_code
_entity_poly.pdbx_strand_id
1 'polypeptide(L)'
;MPHTAALIALTPLQARSGGAASLRACVIGLRMPDEEGEPVLEVVGHGHPARASLERFIAGCFFRSYGAVIRHFADTLLGVRGADGQWQAALGYSLPVARPHVFVEQYLDLPLEQALSAVLREPVARSALAEVGNMAATSAGMGRQLIALATRHL
;
A
#
# COMPACT_ATOMS: atom_id res chain seq x y z
N MET A 1 -7.21 12.98 -15.37
CA MET A 1 -7.44 13.16 -13.93
C MET A 1 -6.61 12.13 -13.21
N PRO A 2 -5.63 12.51 -12.38
CA PRO A 2 -4.64 11.56 -11.89
C PRO A 2 -5.22 10.73 -10.73
N HIS A 3 -5.56 9.49 -11.00
CA HIS A 3 -5.65 8.49 -9.95
C HIS A 3 -4.22 8.03 -9.71
N THR A 4 -3.60 8.48 -8.62
CA THR A 4 -2.25 8.06 -8.27
C THR A 4 -2.31 6.63 -7.77
N ALA A 5 -2.16 5.66 -8.66
CA ALA A 5 -1.81 4.31 -8.28
C ALA A 5 -0.30 4.30 -8.04
N ALA A 6 0.13 4.02 -6.82
CA ALA A 6 1.52 3.79 -6.53
C ALA A 6 1.76 2.28 -6.63
N LEU A 7 2.69 1.89 -7.47
CA LEU A 7 3.11 0.50 -7.62
C LEU A 7 4.33 0.26 -6.75
N ILE A 8 4.27 -0.74 -5.88
CA ILE A 8 5.42 -1.22 -5.11
C ILE A 8 5.74 -2.62 -5.63
N ALA A 9 6.88 -2.78 -6.27
CA ALA A 9 7.43 -4.09 -6.59
C ALA A 9 8.09 -4.65 -5.33
N LEU A 10 7.60 -5.78 -4.84
CA LEU A 10 8.19 -6.50 -3.74
C LEU A 10 8.97 -7.68 -4.29
N THR A 11 10.27 -7.59 -4.27
CA THR A 11 11.12 -8.76 -4.55
C THR A 11 11.18 -9.59 -3.27
N PRO A 12 10.71 -10.85 -3.26
CA PRO A 12 10.94 -11.71 -2.10
C PRO A 12 12.44 -11.88 -1.94
N LEU A 13 12.95 -11.48 -0.79
CA LEU A 13 14.33 -11.71 -0.40
C LEU A 13 14.51 -13.22 -0.24
N GLN A 14 14.88 -13.92 -1.31
CA GLN A 14 15.38 -15.28 -1.18
C GLN A 14 16.64 -15.19 -0.34
N ALA A 15 16.57 -15.75 0.87
CA ALA A 15 17.70 -15.90 1.74
C ALA A 15 18.80 -16.70 1.02
N ARG A 16 19.72 -16.02 0.36
CA ARG A 16 21.00 -16.58 0.00
C ARG A 16 21.84 -16.55 1.28
N SER A 17 22.06 -17.72 1.82
CA SER A 17 23.07 -17.95 2.85
C SER A 17 24.42 -17.43 2.34
N GLY A 18 24.95 -16.40 2.95
CA GLY A 18 26.30 -15.94 2.70
C GLY A 18 26.43 -14.44 2.47
N GLY A 19 26.80 -13.70 3.50
CA GLY A 19 27.30 -12.32 3.37
C GLY A 19 26.31 -11.26 3.83
N ALA A 20 26.54 -10.73 5.04
CA ALA A 20 25.83 -9.59 5.59
C ALA A 20 26.08 -8.32 4.76
N ALA A 21 25.20 -8.02 3.85
CA ALA A 21 25.05 -6.68 3.27
C ALA A 21 23.84 -6.03 3.93
N SER A 22 24.10 -5.26 4.99
CA SER A 22 23.15 -4.37 5.64
C SER A 22 22.63 -3.37 4.60
N LEU A 23 21.42 -3.58 4.08
CA LEU A 23 20.64 -2.52 3.48
C LEU A 23 20.27 -1.55 4.60
N ARG A 24 21.12 -0.57 4.83
CA ARG A 24 20.75 0.62 5.60
C ARG A 24 19.66 1.33 4.80
N ALA A 25 18.41 1.06 5.17
CA ALA A 25 17.31 1.93 4.82
C ALA A 25 17.74 3.34 5.26
N CYS A 26 17.79 4.26 4.30
CA CYS A 26 18.03 5.68 4.59
C CYS A 26 16.76 6.20 5.28
N VAL A 27 16.67 5.97 6.59
CA VAL A 27 15.62 6.51 7.44
C VAL A 27 15.99 7.95 7.70
N ILE A 28 15.55 8.84 6.82
CA ILE A 28 15.62 10.28 7.06
C ILE A 28 14.70 10.57 8.24
N GLY A 29 15.29 10.76 9.43
CA GLY A 29 14.76 11.53 10.55
C GLY A 29 13.29 11.30 10.95
N LEU A 30 12.84 10.06 11.08
CA LEU A 30 11.60 9.76 11.78
C LEU A 30 11.87 9.78 13.28
N ARG A 31 11.59 10.94 13.92
CA ARG A 31 11.47 11.01 15.36
C ARG A 31 10.34 10.05 15.77
N MET A 32 10.69 8.98 16.49
CA MET A 32 9.71 8.07 17.08
C MET A 32 8.91 8.87 18.10
N PRO A 33 7.57 8.82 18.09
CA PRO A 33 6.80 9.38 19.20
C PRO A 33 7.04 8.52 20.44
N ASP A 34 7.32 9.20 21.54
CA ASP A 34 7.48 8.64 22.86
C ASP A 34 6.18 7.95 23.30
N GLU A 35 6.28 6.70 23.72
CA GLU A 35 5.44 5.90 24.64
C GLU A 35 3.89 5.96 24.58
N GLU A 36 3.26 6.37 23.49
CA GLU A 36 1.84 6.07 23.25
C GLU A 36 1.75 5.01 22.14
N GLY A 37 1.39 3.80 22.54
CA GLY A 37 1.26 2.55 21.78
C GLY A 37 1.53 2.62 20.27
N GLU A 38 2.45 1.77 19.80
CA GLU A 38 2.72 1.67 18.34
C GLU A 38 1.38 1.55 17.58
N PRO A 39 1.20 2.33 16.50
CA PRO A 39 -0.02 2.25 15.72
C PRO A 39 -0.17 0.85 15.14
N VAL A 40 -1.26 0.21 15.47
CA VAL A 40 -1.56 -1.15 15.01
C VAL A 40 -2.13 -1.10 13.61
N LEU A 41 -1.50 -1.84 12.69
CA LEU A 41 -2.02 -2.03 11.35
C LEU A 41 -3.16 -3.05 11.37
N GLU A 42 -4.34 -2.64 10.96
CA GLU A 42 -5.51 -3.50 10.81
C GLU A 42 -5.64 -3.96 9.35
N VAL A 43 -5.67 -5.27 9.12
CA VAL A 43 -5.84 -5.88 7.80
C VAL A 43 -7.30 -6.18 7.56
N VAL A 44 -7.89 -5.58 6.54
CA VAL A 44 -9.33 -5.54 6.31
C VAL A 44 -9.67 -6.12 4.94
N GLY A 45 -9.99 -7.41 4.89
CA GLY A 45 -10.51 -8.09 3.70
C GLY A 45 -11.99 -7.81 3.44
N HIS A 46 -12.55 -8.39 2.37
CA HIS A 46 -13.96 -8.16 1.97
C HIS A 46 -14.99 -8.52 3.06
N GLY A 47 -14.77 -9.60 3.81
CA GLY A 47 -15.69 -10.04 4.87
C GLY A 47 -15.45 -9.39 6.25
N HIS A 48 -14.53 -8.47 6.36
CA HIS A 48 -14.17 -7.89 7.65
C HIS A 48 -15.23 -6.88 8.14
N PRO A 49 -15.66 -6.93 9.43
CA PRO A 49 -16.70 -6.03 9.94
C PRO A 49 -16.39 -4.55 9.79
N ALA A 50 -15.11 -4.17 9.83
CA ALA A 50 -14.67 -2.79 9.67
C ALA A 50 -14.60 -2.33 8.19
N ARG A 51 -14.82 -3.24 7.21
CA ARG A 51 -14.64 -2.95 5.78
C ARG A 51 -15.40 -1.70 5.34
N ALA A 52 -16.70 -1.67 5.60
CA ALA A 52 -17.55 -0.55 5.18
C ALA A 52 -17.16 0.79 5.82
N SER A 53 -16.65 0.78 7.06
CA SER A 53 -16.19 2.01 7.72
C SER A 53 -14.88 2.52 7.13
N LEU A 54 -13.97 1.62 6.79
CA LEU A 54 -12.68 1.98 6.18
C LEU A 54 -12.86 2.49 4.74
N GLU A 55 -13.74 1.88 3.96
CA GLU A 55 -14.10 2.36 2.61
C GLU A 55 -14.72 3.77 2.66
N ARG A 56 -15.63 4.03 3.62
CA ARG A 56 -16.19 5.37 3.82
C ARG A 56 -15.12 6.40 4.19
N PHE A 57 -14.16 6.03 5.02
CA PHE A 57 -13.03 6.90 5.37
C PHE A 57 -12.23 7.26 4.13
N ILE A 58 -11.82 6.27 3.32
CA ILE A 58 -11.08 6.48 2.07
C ILE A 58 -11.88 7.37 1.12
N ALA A 59 -13.13 7.01 0.84
CA ALA A 59 -13.99 7.79 -0.05
C ALA A 59 -14.17 9.23 0.43
N GLY A 60 -14.36 9.44 1.73
CA GLY A 60 -14.46 10.77 2.32
C GLY A 60 -13.19 11.61 2.17
N CYS A 61 -12.01 11.01 2.31
CA CYS A 61 -10.74 11.68 2.09
C CYS A 61 -10.57 12.11 0.62
N PHE A 62 -10.86 11.21 -0.33
CA PHE A 62 -10.78 11.52 -1.75
C PHE A 62 -11.78 12.59 -2.17
N PHE A 63 -13.01 12.53 -1.65
CA PHE A 63 -14.01 13.54 -1.94
C PHE A 63 -13.60 14.93 -1.42
N ARG A 64 -13.10 15.01 -0.18
CA ARG A 64 -12.66 16.29 0.40
C ARG A 64 -11.45 16.89 -0.31
N SER A 65 -10.49 16.04 -0.71
CA SER A 65 -9.22 16.51 -1.29
C SER A 65 -9.32 16.79 -2.79
N TYR A 66 -10.14 16.02 -3.52
CA TYR A 66 -10.13 16.02 -4.99
C TYR A 66 -11.53 16.14 -5.61
N GLY A 67 -12.61 16.18 -4.83
CA GLY A 67 -13.98 16.07 -5.32
C GLY A 67 -14.29 14.73 -6.00
N ALA A 68 -13.43 13.71 -5.79
CA ALA A 68 -13.52 12.44 -6.49
C ALA A 68 -14.42 11.45 -5.75
N VAL A 69 -15.26 10.76 -6.50
CA VAL A 69 -16.12 9.68 -6.00
C VAL A 69 -15.44 8.33 -6.27
N ILE A 70 -14.95 7.69 -5.21
CA ILE A 70 -14.36 6.35 -5.29
C ILE A 70 -15.47 5.31 -5.30
N ARG A 71 -15.46 4.41 -6.28
CA ARG A 71 -16.44 3.32 -6.44
C ARG A 71 -15.80 1.94 -6.35
N HIS A 72 -14.49 1.86 -6.49
CA HIS A 72 -13.74 0.61 -6.48
C HIS A 72 -12.65 0.68 -5.43
N PHE A 73 -12.57 -0.38 -4.63
CA PHE A 73 -11.56 -0.54 -3.59
C PHE A 73 -10.77 -1.80 -3.86
N ALA A 74 -9.51 -1.80 -3.45
CA ALA A 74 -8.64 -2.97 -3.53
C ALA A 74 -9.19 -4.15 -2.71
N ASP A 75 -8.74 -5.36 -3.02
CA ASP A 75 -9.19 -6.59 -2.36
C ASP A 75 -8.95 -6.56 -0.86
N THR A 76 -7.76 -6.12 -0.49
CA THR A 76 -7.37 -5.94 0.91
C THR A 76 -7.10 -4.47 1.18
N LEU A 77 -7.67 -3.98 2.26
CA LEU A 77 -7.38 -2.66 2.80
C LEU A 77 -6.54 -2.80 4.06
N LEU A 78 -5.60 -1.91 4.22
CA LEU A 78 -4.82 -1.72 5.44
C LEU A 78 -5.27 -0.41 6.07
N GLY A 79 -5.52 -0.42 7.36
CA GLY A 79 -5.95 0.77 8.07
C GLY A 79 -5.19 0.97 9.38
N VAL A 80 -5.03 2.21 9.78
CA VAL A 80 -4.49 2.61 11.09
C VAL A 80 -5.51 3.45 11.80
N ARG A 81 -5.78 3.12 13.07
CA ARG A 81 -6.66 3.90 13.94
C ARG A 81 -5.86 4.79 14.88
N GLY A 82 -6.44 5.91 15.24
CA GLY A 82 -5.98 6.72 16.35
C GLY A 82 -6.42 6.18 17.71
N ALA A 83 -5.96 6.80 18.77
CA ALA A 83 -6.36 6.46 20.14
C ALA A 83 -7.88 6.61 20.40
N ASP A 84 -8.54 7.46 19.61
CA ASP A 84 -9.99 7.66 19.61
C ASP A 84 -10.77 6.57 18.84
N GLY A 85 -10.09 5.56 18.31
CA GLY A 85 -10.67 4.50 17.50
C GLY A 85 -11.07 4.91 16.08
N GLN A 86 -10.85 6.17 15.68
CA GLN A 86 -11.15 6.64 14.33
C GLN A 86 -10.03 6.29 13.35
N TRP A 87 -10.38 6.06 12.07
CA TRP A 87 -9.40 5.85 11.03
C TRP A 87 -8.55 7.09 10.79
N GLN A 88 -7.24 6.93 10.83
CA GLN A 88 -6.25 8.00 10.61
C GLN A 88 -5.54 7.86 9.26
N ALA A 89 -5.36 6.64 8.80
CA ALA A 89 -4.78 6.37 7.49
C ALA A 89 -5.28 5.03 6.95
N ALA A 90 -5.32 4.92 5.62
CA ALA A 90 -5.69 3.70 4.91
C ALA A 90 -4.96 3.61 3.58
N LEU A 91 -4.67 2.40 3.13
CA LEU A 91 -4.32 2.08 1.75
C LEU A 91 -4.93 0.73 1.37
N GLY A 92 -5.08 0.51 0.08
CA GLY A 92 -5.50 -0.78 -0.44
C GLY A 92 -4.41 -1.45 -1.25
N TYR A 93 -4.41 -2.79 -1.29
CA TYR A 93 -3.59 -3.52 -2.23
C TYR A 93 -4.34 -4.69 -2.85
N SER A 94 -3.92 -5.03 -4.06
CA SER A 94 -4.38 -6.20 -4.80
C SER A 94 -3.16 -6.98 -5.31
N LEU A 95 -3.24 -8.31 -5.27
CA LEU A 95 -2.16 -9.16 -5.76
C LEU A 95 -2.40 -9.51 -7.23
N PRO A 96 -1.51 -9.11 -8.15
CA PRO A 96 -1.66 -9.37 -9.58
C PRO A 96 -1.78 -10.85 -9.93
N VAL A 97 -1.16 -11.73 -9.12
CA VAL A 97 -1.25 -13.19 -9.31
C VAL A 97 -2.67 -13.73 -9.17
N ALA A 98 -3.52 -13.08 -8.39
CA ALA A 98 -4.91 -13.47 -8.18
C ALA A 98 -5.88 -12.91 -9.24
N ARG A 99 -5.39 -12.09 -10.15
CA ARG A 99 -6.21 -11.39 -11.16
C ARG A 99 -5.59 -11.47 -12.54
N PRO A 100 -6.41 -11.63 -13.61
CA PRO A 100 -5.90 -11.58 -14.98
C PRO A 100 -5.32 -10.21 -15.33
N HIS A 101 -5.93 -9.14 -14.81
CA HIS A 101 -5.49 -7.76 -15.01
C HIS A 101 -5.58 -6.97 -13.72
N VAL A 102 -4.63 -6.06 -13.53
CA VAL A 102 -4.63 -5.05 -12.46
C VAL A 102 -4.87 -3.66 -13.04
N PHE A 103 -5.26 -2.72 -12.18
CA PHE A 103 -5.70 -1.40 -12.64
C PHE A 103 -4.62 -0.64 -13.42
N VAL A 104 -3.35 -0.75 -13.02
CA VAL A 104 -2.25 -0.05 -13.69
C VAL A 104 -2.01 -0.55 -15.12
N GLU A 105 -2.36 -1.80 -15.43
CA GLU A 105 -2.16 -2.38 -16.77
C GLU A 105 -2.99 -1.71 -17.85
N GLN A 106 -4.05 -0.98 -17.50
CA GLN A 106 -4.80 -0.15 -18.47
C GLN A 106 -3.99 1.01 -19.06
N TYR A 107 -2.86 1.35 -18.45
CA TYR A 107 -1.95 2.42 -18.89
C TYR A 107 -0.64 1.86 -19.48
N LEU A 108 -0.52 0.54 -19.60
CA LEU A 108 0.67 -0.13 -20.08
C LEU A 108 0.35 -0.89 -21.37
N ASP A 109 1.31 -0.91 -22.31
CA ASP A 109 1.21 -1.70 -23.53
C ASP A 109 1.63 -3.17 -23.32
N LEU A 110 2.16 -3.49 -22.15
CA LEU A 110 2.68 -4.81 -21.77
C LEU A 110 2.14 -5.22 -20.39
N PRO A 111 2.06 -6.53 -20.11
CA PRO A 111 1.81 -7.02 -18.76
C PRO A 111 2.78 -6.41 -17.74
N LEU A 112 2.28 -6.16 -16.54
CA LEU A 112 3.00 -5.43 -15.49
C LEU A 112 4.38 -6.00 -15.18
N GLU A 113 4.49 -7.34 -15.09
CA GLU A 113 5.76 -8.02 -14.82
C GLU A 113 6.77 -7.84 -15.97
N GLN A 114 6.30 -7.74 -17.22
CA GLN A 114 7.16 -7.48 -18.37
C GLN A 114 7.64 -6.02 -18.39
N ALA A 115 6.74 -5.08 -18.15
CA ALA A 115 7.08 -3.68 -18.08
C ALA A 115 8.12 -3.41 -16.98
N LEU A 116 7.93 -4.00 -15.79
CA LEU A 116 8.88 -3.87 -14.69
C LEU A 116 10.20 -4.58 -14.96
N SER A 117 10.17 -5.77 -15.55
CA SER A 117 11.41 -6.47 -15.93
C SER A 117 12.26 -5.64 -16.88
N ALA A 118 11.63 -4.95 -17.83
CA ALA A 118 12.33 -4.07 -18.77
C ALA A 118 12.98 -2.86 -18.05
N VAL A 119 12.29 -2.24 -17.11
CA VAL A 119 12.79 -1.09 -16.36
C VAL A 119 13.91 -1.48 -15.39
N LEU A 120 13.71 -2.57 -14.64
CA LEU A 120 14.67 -3.04 -13.62
C LEU A 120 15.84 -3.80 -14.22
N ARG A 121 15.74 -4.23 -15.51
CA ARG A 121 16.72 -5.06 -16.22
C ARG A 121 16.98 -6.41 -15.54
N GLU A 122 15.95 -6.92 -14.85
CA GLU A 122 15.97 -8.22 -14.19
C GLU A 122 14.58 -8.85 -14.29
N PRO A 123 14.48 -10.20 -14.32
CA PRO A 123 13.19 -10.87 -14.38
C PRO A 123 12.36 -10.60 -13.12
N VAL A 124 11.13 -10.12 -13.32
CA VAL A 124 10.15 -9.89 -12.25
C VAL A 124 9.01 -10.88 -12.41
N ALA A 125 8.76 -11.68 -11.39
CA ALA A 125 7.62 -12.59 -11.38
C ALA A 125 6.34 -11.85 -10.99
N ARG A 126 5.21 -12.13 -11.67
CA ARG A 126 3.90 -11.55 -11.33
C ARG A 126 3.49 -11.82 -9.87
N SER A 127 3.91 -12.98 -9.32
CA SER A 127 3.68 -13.34 -7.92
C SER A 127 4.48 -12.53 -6.89
N ALA A 128 5.49 -11.79 -7.35
CA ALA A 128 6.28 -10.90 -6.51
C ALA A 128 5.76 -9.44 -6.52
N LEU A 129 4.60 -9.21 -7.11
CA LEU A 129 4.04 -7.87 -7.29
C LEU A 129 2.80 -7.67 -6.42
N ALA A 130 2.64 -6.45 -5.94
CA ALA A 130 1.41 -5.94 -5.37
C ALA A 130 1.08 -4.58 -6.00
N GLU A 131 -0.16 -4.41 -6.41
CA GLU A 131 -0.67 -3.10 -6.81
C GLU A 131 -1.22 -2.39 -5.58
N VAL A 132 -0.71 -1.20 -5.28
CA VAL A 132 -1.14 -0.39 -4.15
C VAL A 132 -1.95 0.80 -4.64
N GLY A 133 -3.09 1.03 -4.00
CA GLY A 133 -3.98 2.14 -4.31
C GLY A 133 -4.81 2.57 -3.10
N ASN A 134 -5.86 3.35 -3.33
CA ASN A 134 -6.79 3.81 -2.31
C ASN A 134 -6.12 4.50 -1.09
N MET A 135 -4.95 5.11 -1.28
CA MET A 135 -4.21 5.71 -0.18
C MET A 135 -4.86 6.99 0.31
N ALA A 136 -5.18 7.03 1.59
CA ALA A 136 -5.81 8.14 2.27
C ALA A 136 -5.23 8.32 3.68
N ALA A 137 -5.04 9.57 4.11
CA ALA A 137 -4.58 9.85 5.47
C ALA A 137 -5.10 11.22 5.94
N THR A 138 -5.28 11.35 7.25
CA THR A 138 -5.69 12.62 7.88
C THR A 138 -4.55 13.64 7.92
N SER A 139 -3.30 13.17 7.87
CA SER A 139 -2.11 14.01 7.84
C SER A 139 -0.97 13.35 7.08
N ALA A 140 0.01 14.14 6.63
CA ALA A 140 1.20 13.63 5.96
C ALA A 140 2.04 12.70 6.87
N GLY A 141 2.02 12.93 8.18
CA GLY A 141 2.69 12.07 9.16
C GLY A 141 2.09 10.67 9.18
N MET A 142 0.76 10.58 9.28
CA MET A 142 0.04 9.31 9.26
C MET A 142 0.20 8.56 7.94
N GLY A 143 0.22 9.27 6.82
CA GLY A 143 0.48 8.66 5.51
C GLY A 143 1.87 8.00 5.44
N ARG A 144 2.92 8.66 5.90
CA ARG A 144 4.28 8.08 5.95
C ARG A 144 4.37 6.87 6.88
N GLN A 145 3.74 6.95 8.04
CA GLN A 145 3.69 5.84 9.00
C GLN A 145 2.97 4.62 8.41
N LEU A 146 1.83 4.83 7.76
CA LEU A 146 1.11 3.77 7.06
C LEU A 146 1.96 3.10 5.99
N ILE A 147 2.68 3.86 5.16
CA ILE A 147 3.59 3.30 4.15
C ILE A 147 4.65 2.42 4.80
N ALA A 148 5.27 2.87 5.89
CA ALA A 148 6.27 2.08 6.61
C ALA A 148 5.70 0.78 7.18
N LEU A 149 4.49 0.81 7.76
CA LEU A 149 3.81 -0.37 8.27
C LEU A 149 3.39 -1.32 7.14
N ALA A 150 2.84 -0.79 6.04
CA ALA A 150 2.44 -1.57 4.89
C ALA A 150 3.64 -2.28 4.23
N THR A 151 4.79 -1.62 4.12
CA THR A 151 6.03 -2.21 3.57
C THR A 151 6.55 -3.38 4.41
N ARG A 152 6.25 -3.41 5.70
CA ARG A 152 6.60 -4.57 6.57
C ARG A 152 5.57 -5.69 6.46
N HIS A 153 4.34 -5.37 6.10
CA HIS A 153 3.25 -6.33 5.97
C HIS A 153 3.29 -7.08 4.63
N LEU A 154 3.63 -6.38 3.56
CA LEU A 154 3.74 -6.92 2.21
C LEU A 154 5.08 -7.61 1.96
#